data_288eb39f74b57d90f9b5a551ea2418ca
#
_entry.id   288eb39f74b57d90f9b5a551ea2418ca
#
_cell.length_a   1.000
_cell.length_b   1.000
_cell.length_c   1.000
_cell.angle_alpha   90.00
_cell.angle_beta   90.00
_cell.angle_gamma   90.00
#
_symmetry.space_group_name_H-M   'P 1'
#
loop_
_entity.id
_entity.type
_entity.pdbx_description
1 polymer ?
#
loop_
_entity_poly.entity_id
_entity_poly.type
_entity_poly.pdbx_seq_one_letter_code
_entity_poly.pdbx_strand_id
1 'polypeptide(L)'
;CLITACNPSDTKPTPEGSIESPVITNDLSNQKVTAFAEDAQGHIWIGTSRGVNKYNVHEYHQYYCTDDSLDIPDNQINDLFRDSQGRLWVVTVNGTSLYTDKDNFQNIPLDFPNKNGIQILENKDGKIFLNMMHNLAVYNPQTHKFDVPIKIFDPNYTFNNRCFIDQSNKLWAVTPLSLRRYNSSTPV
;
A
#
# COMPACT_ATOMS: atom_id res chain seq x y z
N CYS A 1 8.04 21.42 -4.31
CA CYS A 1 7.46 20.08 -4.22
C CYS A 1 7.68 19.39 -5.55
N LEU A 2 8.72 18.56 -5.64
CA LEU A 2 8.91 17.68 -6.80
C LEU A 2 8.06 16.44 -6.51
N ILE A 3 6.87 16.39 -7.10
CA ILE A 3 6.13 15.15 -7.26
C ILE A 3 6.96 14.34 -8.26
N THR A 4 7.56 13.26 -7.81
CA THR A 4 8.19 12.30 -8.71
C THR A 4 7.06 11.67 -9.52
N ALA A 5 6.94 12.09 -10.76
CA ALA A 5 5.92 11.61 -11.69
C ALA A 5 6.02 10.09 -11.82
N CYS A 6 4.88 9.44 -11.89
CA CYS A 6 4.78 8.05 -12.35
C CYS A 6 5.57 7.89 -13.63
N ASN A 7 6.34 6.82 -13.75
CA ASN A 7 7.11 6.58 -14.97
C ASN A 7 6.14 6.24 -16.12
N PRO A 8 5.96 7.11 -17.14
CA PRO A 8 4.98 6.90 -18.19
C PRO A 8 5.24 5.68 -19.09
N SER A 9 6.42 5.06 -18.95
CA SER A 9 6.80 3.89 -19.76
C SER A 9 6.07 2.60 -19.37
N ASP A 10 5.36 2.57 -18.25
CA ASP A 10 4.67 1.38 -17.75
C ASP A 10 3.16 1.35 -18.05
N THR A 11 2.65 2.34 -18.79
CA THR A 11 1.25 2.34 -19.21
C THR A 11 1.05 1.40 -20.39
N LYS A 12 -0.03 0.61 -20.38
CA LYS A 12 -0.51 -0.11 -21.57
C LYS A 12 -0.70 0.93 -22.67
N PRO A 13 -0.25 0.72 -23.93
CA PRO A 13 -0.44 1.70 -24.99
C PRO A 13 -1.95 1.94 -25.18
N THR A 14 -2.42 3.09 -24.74
CA THR A 14 -3.77 3.59 -24.99
C THR A 14 -3.78 4.37 -26.30
N PRO A 15 -4.87 4.31 -27.09
CA PRO A 15 -5.11 5.29 -28.14
C PRO A 15 -5.11 6.69 -27.52
N GLU A 16 -4.62 7.68 -28.24
CA GLU A 16 -4.51 9.09 -27.84
C GLU A 16 -5.76 9.59 -27.09
N GLY A 17 -5.62 9.70 -25.76
CA GLY A 17 -6.66 10.18 -24.85
C GLY A 17 -6.16 10.02 -23.42
N SER A 18 -6.49 10.95 -22.54
CA SER A 18 -6.26 10.85 -21.09
C SER A 18 -6.81 9.51 -20.59
N ILE A 19 -6.02 8.75 -19.82
CA ILE A 19 -6.54 7.56 -19.14
C ILE A 19 -7.55 8.07 -18.11
N GLU A 20 -8.84 7.81 -18.36
CA GLU A 20 -9.85 8.01 -17.34
C GLU A 20 -9.73 6.90 -16.32
N SER A 21 -9.53 7.25 -15.06
CA SER A 21 -9.53 6.31 -13.95
C SER A 21 -10.91 6.36 -13.27
N PRO A 22 -11.58 5.21 -13.03
CA PRO A 22 -11.16 3.85 -13.36
C PRO A 22 -11.45 3.44 -14.83
N VAL A 23 -10.60 2.56 -15.37
CA VAL A 23 -10.88 1.86 -16.65
C VAL A 23 -11.73 0.63 -16.36
N ILE A 24 -12.89 0.50 -16.98
CA ILE A 24 -13.79 -0.65 -16.80
C ILE A 24 -13.52 -1.70 -17.88
N THR A 25 -13.31 -2.95 -17.48
CA THR A 25 -12.90 -4.03 -18.39
C THR A 25 -13.24 -5.42 -17.81
N ASN A 26 -13.13 -6.46 -18.64
CA ASN A 26 -13.28 -7.86 -18.23
C ASN A 26 -11.94 -8.53 -17.84
N ASP A 27 -10.82 -7.83 -17.95
CA ASP A 27 -9.49 -8.34 -17.70
C ASP A 27 -8.83 -7.66 -16.49
N LEU A 28 -7.89 -8.36 -15.83
CA LEU A 28 -7.00 -7.77 -14.84
C LEU A 28 -6.01 -6.78 -15.49
N SER A 29 -5.65 -5.76 -14.77
CA SER A 29 -4.61 -4.78 -15.19
C SER A 29 -3.26 -5.43 -15.50
N ASN A 30 -2.95 -6.54 -14.84
CA ASN A 30 -1.76 -7.36 -15.09
C ASN A 30 -1.91 -8.78 -14.51
N GLN A 31 -1.23 -9.76 -15.11
CA GLN A 31 -1.27 -11.16 -14.67
C GLN A 31 -0.44 -11.43 -13.40
N LYS A 32 0.52 -10.56 -13.06
CA LYS A 32 1.31 -10.70 -11.84
C LYS A 32 0.55 -10.08 -10.67
N VAL A 33 -0.24 -10.90 -10.02
CA VAL A 33 -0.97 -10.54 -8.79
C VAL A 33 -0.01 -10.50 -7.61
N THR A 34 -0.14 -9.48 -6.77
CA THR A 34 0.74 -9.22 -5.62
C THR A 34 0.01 -9.21 -4.28
N ALA A 35 -1.27 -8.81 -4.27
CA ALA A 35 -2.05 -8.67 -3.05
C ALA A 35 -3.56 -8.84 -3.31
N PHE A 36 -4.29 -9.16 -2.23
CA PHE A 36 -5.76 -9.20 -2.22
C PHE A 36 -6.29 -8.54 -0.95
N ALA A 37 -7.43 -7.90 -1.06
CA ALA A 37 -8.23 -7.47 0.08
C ALA A 37 -9.72 -7.50 -0.28
N GLU A 38 -10.58 -7.45 0.75
CA GLU A 38 -12.01 -7.22 0.61
C GLU A 38 -12.35 -5.89 1.27
N ASP A 39 -13.10 -5.01 0.61
CA ASP A 39 -13.53 -3.75 1.21
C ASP A 39 -14.75 -3.93 2.13
N ALA A 40 -15.20 -2.86 2.76
CA ALA A 40 -16.35 -2.90 3.68
C ALA A 40 -17.67 -3.21 2.98
N GLN A 41 -17.75 -3.07 1.66
CA GLN A 41 -18.90 -3.35 0.82
C GLN A 41 -18.88 -4.79 0.25
N GLY A 42 -17.81 -5.55 0.48
CA GLY A 42 -17.63 -6.91 -0.02
C GLY A 42 -17.05 -7.01 -1.42
N HIS A 43 -16.53 -5.90 -1.99
CA HIS A 43 -15.82 -5.98 -3.25
C HIS A 43 -14.43 -6.57 -3.04
N ILE A 44 -13.99 -7.39 -3.99
CA ILE A 44 -12.63 -7.93 -3.98
C ILE A 44 -11.67 -6.99 -4.68
N TRP A 45 -10.62 -6.61 -3.98
CA TRP A 45 -9.54 -5.80 -4.49
C TRP A 45 -8.32 -6.65 -4.80
N ILE A 46 -7.71 -6.42 -5.97
CA ILE A 46 -6.62 -7.22 -6.52
C ILE A 46 -5.49 -6.29 -6.90
N GLY A 47 -4.40 -6.33 -6.13
CA GLY A 47 -3.16 -5.63 -6.44
C GLY A 47 -2.35 -6.40 -7.47
N THR A 48 -1.77 -5.68 -8.42
CA THR A 48 -0.89 -6.26 -9.43
C THR A 48 0.42 -5.47 -9.54
N SER A 49 1.33 -5.94 -10.39
CA SER A 49 2.54 -5.16 -10.72
C SER A 49 2.25 -3.97 -11.66
N ARG A 50 0.99 -3.74 -12.08
CA ARG A 50 0.56 -2.65 -12.99
C ARG A 50 -0.83 -2.13 -12.66
N GLY A 51 -1.04 -1.65 -11.45
CA GLY A 51 -2.29 -1.06 -11.00
C GLY A 51 -3.07 -1.94 -10.04
N VAL A 52 -4.13 -1.38 -9.48
CA VAL A 52 -5.07 -2.06 -8.60
C VAL A 52 -6.43 -2.23 -9.27
N ASN A 53 -7.09 -3.33 -9.00
CA ASN A 53 -8.37 -3.69 -9.60
C ASN A 53 -9.41 -3.90 -8.49
N LYS A 54 -10.59 -3.32 -8.65
CA LYS A 54 -11.77 -3.59 -7.86
C LYS A 54 -12.71 -4.48 -8.68
N TYR A 55 -13.00 -5.68 -8.18
CA TYR A 55 -13.89 -6.63 -8.84
C TYR A 55 -15.29 -6.56 -8.24
N ASN A 56 -16.29 -6.40 -9.09
CA ASN A 56 -17.69 -6.27 -8.71
C ASN A 56 -18.57 -7.42 -9.22
N VAL A 57 -18.01 -8.65 -9.34
CA VAL A 57 -18.69 -9.86 -9.84
C VAL A 57 -18.80 -9.94 -11.37
N HIS A 58 -18.90 -8.82 -12.08
CA HIS A 58 -19.11 -8.80 -13.53
C HIS A 58 -17.92 -8.22 -14.31
N GLU A 59 -17.23 -7.25 -13.73
CA GLU A 59 -16.18 -6.48 -14.38
C GLU A 59 -15.12 -6.02 -13.39
N TYR A 60 -13.97 -5.59 -13.91
CA TYR A 60 -12.90 -4.98 -13.14
C TYR A 60 -12.88 -3.47 -13.37
N HIS A 61 -12.85 -2.71 -12.30
CA HIS A 61 -12.50 -1.31 -12.30
C HIS A 61 -11.00 -1.20 -12.05
N GLN A 62 -10.24 -0.80 -13.04
CA GLN A 62 -8.78 -0.71 -12.97
C GLN A 62 -8.35 0.71 -12.65
N TYR A 63 -7.54 0.87 -11.61
CA TYR A 63 -7.00 2.15 -11.18
C TYR A 63 -5.49 2.16 -11.39
N TYR A 64 -5.02 3.27 -11.93
CA TYR A 64 -3.63 3.47 -12.30
C TYR A 64 -3.06 4.73 -11.65
N CYS A 65 -1.74 4.79 -11.56
CA CYS A 65 -1.04 6.03 -11.29
C CYS A 65 -1.07 6.89 -12.54
N THR A 66 -1.59 8.09 -12.43
CA THR A 66 -1.57 9.13 -13.46
C THR A 66 -0.98 10.42 -12.89
N ASP A 67 -1.12 11.54 -13.61
CA ASP A 67 -0.72 12.85 -13.08
C ASP A 67 -1.78 13.46 -12.12
N ASP A 68 -2.90 12.75 -11.87
CA ASP A 68 -3.91 13.18 -10.91
C ASP A 68 -3.47 12.83 -9.48
N SER A 69 -3.57 13.81 -8.59
CA SER A 69 -3.26 13.65 -7.17
C SER A 69 -4.24 12.74 -6.42
N LEU A 70 -5.39 12.41 -7.03
CA LEU A 70 -6.42 11.52 -6.50
C LEU A 70 -6.24 10.07 -6.92
N ASP A 71 -5.22 9.78 -7.73
CA ASP A 71 -4.87 8.42 -8.12
C ASP A 71 -3.87 7.77 -7.15
N ILE A 72 -3.63 6.46 -7.34
CA ILE A 72 -2.61 5.73 -6.58
C ILE A 72 -1.20 6.28 -6.87
N PRO A 73 -0.28 6.27 -5.88
CA PRO A 73 1.03 6.93 -6.04
C PRO A 73 2.01 6.17 -6.94
N ASP A 74 1.73 4.92 -7.29
CA ASP A 74 2.51 4.11 -8.24
C ASP A 74 1.69 2.92 -8.73
N ASN A 75 2.02 2.41 -9.92
CA ASN A 75 1.34 1.25 -10.51
C ASN A 75 1.78 -0.08 -9.90
N GLN A 76 2.96 -0.17 -9.29
CA GLN A 76 3.41 -1.40 -8.65
C GLN A 76 2.83 -1.52 -7.25
N ILE A 77 1.83 -2.38 -7.10
CA ILE A 77 1.17 -2.64 -5.83
C ILE A 77 1.98 -3.69 -5.05
N ASN A 78 2.29 -3.40 -3.80
CA ASN A 78 2.99 -4.31 -2.90
C ASN A 78 2.06 -4.98 -1.88
N ASP A 79 1.03 -4.26 -1.41
CA ASP A 79 0.08 -4.78 -0.44
C ASP A 79 -1.28 -4.06 -0.53
N LEU A 80 -2.33 -4.77 -0.12
CA LEU A 80 -3.69 -4.28 0.07
C LEU A 80 -4.16 -4.74 1.45
N PHE A 81 -4.74 -3.84 2.22
CA PHE A 81 -5.17 -4.17 3.58
C PHE A 81 -6.45 -3.41 3.96
N ARG A 82 -7.46 -4.12 4.46
CA ARG A 82 -8.61 -3.50 5.12
C ARG A 82 -8.38 -3.50 6.62
N ASP A 83 -8.38 -2.32 7.22
CA ASP A 83 -8.23 -2.18 8.66
C ASP A 83 -9.56 -2.39 9.42
N SER A 84 -9.48 -2.43 10.74
CA SER A 84 -10.63 -2.64 11.62
C SER A 84 -11.68 -1.53 11.56
N GLN A 85 -11.33 -0.36 11.02
CA GLN A 85 -12.25 0.75 10.75
C GLN A 85 -12.91 0.65 9.37
N GLY A 86 -12.60 -0.40 8.59
CA GLY A 86 -13.13 -0.64 7.26
C GLY A 86 -12.44 0.14 6.15
N ARG A 87 -11.35 0.86 6.44
CA ARG A 87 -10.57 1.61 5.43
C ARG A 87 -9.71 0.67 4.61
N LEU A 88 -9.70 0.84 3.30
CA LEU A 88 -8.83 0.09 2.41
C LEU A 88 -7.54 0.86 2.14
N TRP A 89 -6.43 0.26 2.52
CA TRP A 89 -5.08 0.74 2.31
C TRP A 89 -4.49 0.14 1.04
N VAL A 90 -3.87 0.97 0.21
CA VAL A 90 -3.12 0.56 -0.98
C VAL A 90 -1.65 0.95 -0.79
N VAL A 91 -0.78 -0.04 -0.78
CA VAL A 91 0.67 0.14 -0.60
C VAL A 91 1.37 -0.08 -1.92
N THR A 92 2.18 0.89 -2.32
CA THR A 92 2.94 0.87 -3.57
C THR A 92 4.44 1.04 -3.31
N VAL A 93 5.25 0.88 -4.35
CA VAL A 93 6.70 1.15 -4.27
C VAL A 93 7.04 2.62 -4.05
N ASN A 94 6.11 3.54 -4.28
CA ASN A 94 6.35 5.00 -4.18
C ASN A 94 5.36 5.73 -3.28
N GLY A 95 4.70 5.03 -2.38
CA GLY A 95 3.77 5.65 -1.43
C GLY A 95 2.66 4.72 -0.97
N THR A 96 1.79 5.28 -0.16
CA THR A 96 0.63 4.58 0.42
C THR A 96 -0.58 5.49 0.33
N SER A 97 -1.73 4.93 0.00
CA SER A 97 -2.98 5.67 -0.07
C SER A 97 -4.14 4.92 0.57
N LEU A 98 -5.20 5.67 0.86
CA LEU A 98 -6.51 5.15 1.26
C LEU A 98 -7.48 5.31 0.10
N TYR A 99 -8.21 4.25 -0.22
CA TYR A 99 -9.33 4.34 -1.14
C TYR A 99 -10.47 5.14 -0.52
N THR A 100 -11.09 5.99 -1.31
CA THR A 100 -12.29 6.75 -0.93
C THR A 100 -13.53 6.18 -1.63
N ASP A 101 -14.72 6.39 -1.06
CA ASP A 101 -15.97 5.88 -1.65
C ASP A 101 -16.35 6.53 -3.01
N LYS A 102 -15.52 7.46 -3.51
CA LYS A 102 -15.74 8.20 -4.76
C LYS A 102 -14.85 7.74 -5.90
N ASP A 103 -14.39 6.49 -5.85
CA ASP A 103 -13.47 5.90 -6.83
C ASP A 103 -12.14 6.66 -7.01
N ASN A 104 -11.66 7.31 -5.95
CA ASN A 104 -10.35 7.96 -5.90
C ASN A 104 -9.58 7.60 -4.61
N PHE A 105 -8.33 8.06 -4.53
CA PHE A 105 -7.41 7.71 -3.47
C PHE A 105 -6.90 8.96 -2.75
N GLN A 106 -6.88 8.88 -1.45
CA GLN A 106 -6.21 9.87 -0.60
C GLN A 106 -4.78 9.42 -0.36
N ASN A 107 -3.82 10.08 -0.99
CA ASN A 107 -2.40 9.80 -0.78
C ASN A 107 -1.97 10.23 0.63
N ILE A 108 -1.34 9.33 1.38
CA ILE A 108 -0.87 9.60 2.74
C ILE A 108 0.57 10.12 2.67
N PRO A 109 0.84 11.34 3.16
CA PRO A 109 2.17 11.91 3.11
C PRO A 109 3.20 11.08 3.87
N LEU A 110 4.33 10.81 3.21
CA LEU A 110 5.51 10.18 3.76
C LEU A 110 6.64 11.22 3.72
N ASP A 111 6.84 11.92 4.84
CA ASP A 111 7.81 13.03 4.95
C ASP A 111 9.25 12.51 5.16
N PHE A 112 9.62 11.39 4.50
CA PHE A 112 10.95 10.78 4.56
C PHE A 112 11.38 10.26 3.18
N PRO A 113 12.70 10.12 2.92
CA PRO A 113 13.24 9.88 1.57
C PRO A 113 12.78 8.58 0.91
N ASN A 114 12.74 7.49 1.67
CA ASN A 114 12.29 6.21 1.16
C ASN A 114 10.78 6.08 1.31
N LYS A 115 10.06 5.94 0.22
CA LYS A 115 8.61 5.82 0.18
C LYS A 115 8.13 4.40 -0.14
N ASN A 116 9.05 3.46 -0.35
CA ASN A 116 8.72 2.09 -0.72
C ASN A 116 8.10 1.34 0.47
N GLY A 117 6.78 1.28 0.48
CA GLY A 117 6.01 0.45 1.40
C GLY A 117 6.02 -1.00 0.94
N ILE A 118 6.12 -1.93 1.88
CA ILE A 118 6.10 -3.38 1.61
C ILE A 118 4.78 -3.98 2.08
N GLN A 119 4.27 -3.52 3.23
CA GLN A 119 3.12 -4.13 3.89
C GLN A 119 2.49 -3.17 4.90
N ILE A 120 1.17 -3.19 5.01
CA ILE A 120 0.43 -2.60 6.13
C ILE A 120 0.10 -3.68 7.16
N LEU A 121 0.11 -3.29 8.43
CA LEU A 121 -0.24 -4.14 9.56
C LEU A 121 -1.10 -3.34 10.52
N GLU A 122 -2.02 -4.01 11.19
CA GLU A 122 -2.80 -3.43 12.28
C GLU A 122 -2.63 -4.28 13.55
N ASN A 123 -2.41 -3.62 14.68
CA ASN A 123 -2.40 -4.30 15.96
C ASN A 123 -3.80 -4.34 16.60
N LYS A 124 -3.95 -5.07 17.70
CA LYS A 124 -5.25 -5.19 18.41
C LYS A 124 -5.78 -3.87 18.98
N ASP A 125 -4.91 -2.86 19.12
CA ASP A 125 -5.30 -1.52 19.60
C ASP A 125 -5.73 -0.61 18.43
N GLY A 126 -5.80 -1.13 17.19
CA GLY A 126 -6.14 -0.39 15.98
C GLY A 126 -5.00 0.50 15.45
N LYS A 127 -3.77 0.31 15.96
CA LYS A 127 -2.61 1.06 15.48
C LYS A 127 -2.11 0.48 14.17
N ILE A 128 -1.95 1.35 13.17
CA ILE A 128 -1.52 0.98 11.81
C ILE A 128 -0.01 1.19 11.67
N PHE A 129 0.65 0.20 11.11
CA PHE A 129 2.08 0.20 10.82
C PHE A 129 2.32 0.03 9.32
N LEU A 130 3.22 0.82 8.77
CA LEU A 130 3.76 0.64 7.43
C LEU A 130 5.14 0.00 7.54
N ASN A 131 5.24 -1.26 7.13
CA ASN A 131 6.51 -1.94 6.97
C ASN A 131 7.19 -1.47 5.68
N MET A 132 8.42 -1.02 5.81
CA MET A 132 9.28 -0.54 4.73
C MET A 132 10.56 -1.39 4.70
N MET A 133 11.38 -1.22 3.67
CA MET A 133 12.57 -2.09 3.47
C MET A 133 13.45 -2.24 4.74
N HIS A 134 13.66 -1.17 5.50
CA HIS A 134 14.52 -1.19 6.71
C HIS A 134 13.84 -0.61 7.95
N ASN A 135 12.62 -0.12 7.79
CA ASN A 135 11.97 0.71 8.78
C ASN A 135 10.53 0.28 9.01
N LEU A 136 10.01 0.64 10.16
CA LEU A 136 8.59 0.58 10.47
C LEU A 136 8.10 1.99 10.80
N ALA A 137 7.14 2.49 10.05
CA ALA A 137 6.48 3.76 10.34
C ALA A 137 5.12 3.51 10.99
N VAL A 138 4.67 4.42 11.86
CA VAL A 138 3.38 4.34 12.55
C VAL A 138 2.47 5.44 12.03
N TYR A 139 1.24 5.08 11.65
CA TYR A 139 0.24 6.04 11.21
C TYR A 139 -0.28 6.85 12.41
N ASN A 140 -0.27 8.15 12.25
CA ASN A 140 -0.83 9.08 13.21
C ASN A 140 -2.20 9.59 12.71
N PRO A 141 -3.31 9.18 13.35
CA PRO A 141 -4.65 9.54 12.88
C PRO A 141 -5.00 11.03 13.09
N GLN A 142 -4.29 11.76 13.97
CA GLN A 142 -4.52 13.18 14.19
C GLN A 142 -3.91 14.05 13.10
N THR A 143 -2.75 13.63 12.57
CA THR A 143 -2.04 14.37 11.51
C THR A 143 -2.32 13.81 10.12
N HIS A 144 -2.97 12.64 10.03
CA HIS A 144 -3.17 11.87 8.79
C HIS A 144 -1.86 11.59 8.03
N LYS A 145 -0.78 11.30 8.78
CA LYS A 145 0.55 11.00 8.25
C LYS A 145 1.16 9.80 8.93
N PHE A 146 2.19 9.23 8.31
CA PHE A 146 3.09 8.32 9.02
C PHE A 146 4.18 9.11 9.73
N ASP A 147 4.40 8.79 11.01
CA ASP A 147 5.50 9.34 11.80
C ASP A 147 6.85 8.83 11.29
N VAL A 148 7.95 9.50 11.71
CA VAL A 148 9.30 9.15 11.28
C VAL A 148 9.58 7.67 11.55
N PRO A 149 10.05 6.91 10.55
CA PRO A 149 10.21 5.48 10.68
C PRO A 149 11.26 5.09 11.70
N ILE A 150 10.95 4.07 12.48
CA ILE A 150 11.87 3.41 13.41
C ILE A 150 12.67 2.36 12.64
N LYS A 151 14.00 2.34 12.80
CA LYS A 151 14.85 1.31 12.22
C LYS A 151 14.64 -0.01 12.95
N ILE A 152 14.09 -0.99 12.26
CA ILE A 152 13.88 -2.34 12.80
C ILE A 152 14.76 -3.41 12.13
N PHE A 153 15.35 -3.08 10.98
CA PHE A 153 16.18 -3.97 10.20
C PHE A 153 17.59 -3.41 10.00
N ASP A 154 18.55 -4.31 9.82
CA ASP A 154 19.92 -3.93 9.49
C ASP A 154 19.97 -3.42 8.02
N PRO A 155 20.48 -2.19 7.76
CA PRO A 155 20.53 -1.61 6.42
C PRO A 155 21.46 -2.34 5.45
N ASN A 156 22.32 -3.24 5.93
CA ASN A 156 23.21 -4.02 5.07
C ASN A 156 22.50 -5.19 4.38
N TYR A 157 21.24 -5.48 4.73
CA TYR A 157 20.45 -6.57 4.13
C TYR A 157 19.27 -6.02 3.35
N THR A 158 19.32 -6.16 2.02
CA THR A 158 18.29 -5.68 1.07
C THR A 158 17.31 -6.80 0.70
N PHE A 159 16.50 -7.27 1.64
CA PHE A 159 15.47 -8.27 1.35
C PHE A 159 14.07 -7.72 1.68
N ASN A 160 13.06 -8.28 1.03
CA ASN A 160 11.66 -8.02 1.35
C ASN A 160 11.32 -8.58 2.73
N ASN A 161 11.65 -7.83 3.76
CA ASN A 161 11.38 -8.22 5.14
C ASN A 161 9.87 -8.18 5.38
N ARG A 162 9.30 -9.27 5.88
CA ARG A 162 7.90 -9.34 6.29
C ARG A 162 7.78 -9.21 7.79
N CYS A 163 6.72 -8.53 8.21
CA CYS A 163 6.33 -8.42 9.62
C CYS A 163 4.99 -9.12 9.84
N PHE A 164 4.73 -9.54 11.06
CA PHE A 164 3.39 -9.96 11.48
C PHE A 164 3.16 -9.59 12.95
N ILE A 165 1.90 -9.50 13.34
CA ILE A 165 1.49 -9.25 14.71
C ILE A 165 0.81 -10.49 15.24
N ASP A 166 1.31 -11.03 16.35
CA ASP A 166 0.79 -12.26 16.94
C ASP A 166 -0.47 -12.01 17.81
N GLN A 167 -1.07 -13.11 18.27
CA GLN A 167 -2.25 -13.06 19.13
C GLN A 167 -2.00 -12.37 20.48
N SER A 168 -0.75 -12.22 20.90
CA SER A 168 -0.34 -11.51 22.11
C SER A 168 -0.02 -10.03 21.84
N ASN A 169 -0.39 -9.52 20.65
CA ASN A 169 -0.14 -8.14 20.23
C ASN A 169 1.36 -7.79 20.14
N LYS A 170 2.20 -8.77 19.79
CA LYS A 170 3.62 -8.56 19.57
C LYS A 170 3.93 -8.50 18.08
N LEU A 171 4.70 -7.51 17.69
CA LEU A 171 5.22 -7.35 16.34
C LEU A 171 6.45 -8.24 16.17
N TRP A 172 6.45 -9.06 15.16
CA TRP A 172 7.57 -9.90 14.75
C TRP A 172 8.10 -9.42 13.41
N ALA A 173 9.41 -9.26 13.32
CA ALA A 173 10.09 -8.90 12.10
C ALA A 173 11.04 -10.03 11.70
N VAL A 174 10.87 -10.53 10.48
CA VAL A 174 11.65 -11.62 9.92
C VAL A 174 12.68 -11.06 8.97
N THR A 175 13.94 -11.39 9.22
CA THR A 175 15.05 -11.11 8.31
C THR A 175 15.71 -12.42 7.88
N PRO A 176 16.53 -12.47 6.83
CA PRO A 176 17.22 -13.70 6.43
C PRO A 176 18.07 -14.35 7.53
N LEU A 177 18.52 -13.56 8.50
CA LEU A 177 19.45 -13.99 9.56
C LEU A 177 18.84 -14.00 10.95
N SER A 178 17.62 -13.45 11.14
CA SER A 178 17.06 -13.32 12.48
C SER A 178 15.54 -13.20 12.47
N LEU A 179 14.96 -13.66 13.58
CA LEU A 179 13.58 -13.37 13.96
C LEU A 179 13.63 -12.45 15.19
N ARG A 180 13.03 -11.27 15.09
CA ARG A 180 13.00 -10.26 16.16
C ARG A 180 11.58 -10.00 16.61
N ARG A 181 11.40 -9.79 17.89
CA ARG A 181 10.11 -9.47 18.51
C ARG A 181 10.15 -8.09 19.13
N TYR A 182 9.13 -7.29 18.84
CA TYR A 182 8.95 -5.93 19.36
C TYR A 182 7.60 -5.82 20.08
N ASN A 183 7.49 -4.87 21.00
CA ASN A 183 6.20 -4.55 21.61
C ASN A 183 5.43 -3.59 20.66
N SER A 184 4.31 -4.02 20.10
CA SER A 184 3.52 -3.19 19.18
C SER A 184 2.74 -2.06 19.87
N SER A 185 2.59 -2.11 21.19
CA SER A 185 1.87 -1.08 21.96
C SER A 185 2.76 0.12 22.33
N THR A 186 4.08 -0.08 22.39
CA THR A 186 5.06 0.99 22.64
C THR A 186 5.96 1.16 21.42
N PRO A 187 6.12 2.38 20.89
CA PRO A 187 7.21 2.64 19.94
C PRO A 187 8.54 2.32 20.63
N VAL A 188 9.39 1.59 19.96
CA VAL A 188 10.75 1.29 20.45
C VAL A 188 11.61 2.53 20.26
#